data_90ac64597b9c4ddcf725164d57926c51
#
_entry.id   90ac64597b9c4ddcf725164d57926c51
#
_cell.length_a   1.000
_cell.length_b   1.000
_cell.length_c   1.000
_cell.angle_alpha   90.00
_cell.angle_beta   90.00
_cell.angle_gamma   90.00
#
_symmetry.space_group_name_H-M   'P 1'
#
loop_
_entity.id
_entity.type
_entity.pdbx_description
1 polymer ?
#
loop_
_entity_poly.entity_id
_entity_poly.type
_entity_poly.pdbx_seq_one_letter_code
_entity_poly.pdbx_strand_id
1 'polypeptide(L)'
;MWLSGITICDGMAADFAERKEHIVPAHPFSDDIISVSRKLAERFCCDTEHIHQVEIAALKLFDALRKANHLTKKDRLLLQIAAILHNCGSFLNLNDIGENSYKIVTSTEIIGLSHQERMIVAYVIRYTTGDFPEYSEIKNEFSREEYIKIAKLNAILCLADAMDRSHQQKFTNFTVRKRGYDLTITGQTLYDITLEHGMFIQKSPFFEEAFGIRPVLRQKKCL
;
A
#
# COMPACT_ATOMS: atom_id res chain seq x y z
N MET A 1 29.24 -4.73 -14.00
CA MET A 1 29.02 -3.93 -12.76
C MET A 1 28.88 -2.48 -13.20
N TRP A 2 27.67 -1.94 -13.20
CA TRP A 2 27.43 -0.53 -13.53
C TRP A 2 27.65 0.28 -12.26
N LEU A 3 28.69 1.09 -12.24
CA LEU A 3 28.85 2.14 -11.24
C LEU A 3 28.01 3.33 -11.70
N SER A 4 26.96 3.66 -10.96
CA SER A 4 26.26 4.92 -11.18
C SER A 4 27.27 6.05 -10.94
N GLY A 5 27.40 6.99 -11.88
CA GLY A 5 28.27 8.15 -11.71
C GLY A 5 27.82 9.14 -10.64
N ILE A 6 26.83 8.78 -9.83
CA ILE A 6 26.25 9.60 -8.77
C ILE A 6 26.91 9.19 -7.44
N THR A 7 27.51 10.15 -6.75
CA THR A 7 28.15 9.96 -5.45
C THR A 7 27.11 10.10 -4.33
N ILE A 8 27.48 9.63 -3.12
CA ILE A 8 26.66 9.86 -1.90
C ILE A 8 26.43 11.36 -1.68
N CYS A 9 27.44 12.19 -1.98
CA CYS A 9 27.33 13.64 -1.86
C CYS A 9 26.29 14.23 -2.80
N ASP A 10 26.18 13.71 -4.03
CA ASP A 10 25.17 14.16 -5.00
C ASP A 10 23.76 13.78 -4.51
N GLY A 11 23.59 12.58 -3.94
CA GLY A 11 22.34 12.16 -3.32
C GLY A 11 21.93 13.02 -2.10
N MET A 12 22.90 13.36 -1.24
CA MET A 12 22.66 14.24 -0.09
C MET A 12 22.33 15.68 -0.54
N ALA A 13 23.00 16.18 -1.56
CA ALA A 13 22.73 17.50 -2.13
C ALA A 13 21.34 17.57 -2.78
N ALA A 14 20.92 16.52 -3.47
CA ALA A 14 19.58 16.41 -4.06
C ALA A 14 18.50 16.37 -2.96
N ASP A 15 18.65 15.55 -1.92
CA ASP A 15 17.72 15.46 -0.79
C ASP A 15 17.62 16.81 -0.04
N PHE A 16 18.75 17.49 0.17
CA PHE A 16 18.75 18.80 0.79
C PHE A 16 18.04 19.86 -0.06
N ALA A 17 18.27 19.85 -1.38
CA ALA A 17 17.65 20.78 -2.31
C ALA A 17 16.13 20.55 -2.41
N GLU A 18 15.69 19.30 -2.44
CA GLU A 18 14.27 18.92 -2.45
C GLU A 18 13.56 19.35 -1.16
N ARG A 19 14.19 19.16 0.01
CA ARG A 19 13.64 19.60 1.31
C ARG A 19 13.50 21.12 1.41
N LYS A 20 14.35 21.88 0.73
CA LYS A 20 14.33 23.35 0.73
C LYS A 20 13.43 23.95 -0.35
N GLU A 21 12.77 23.13 -1.18
CA GLU A 21 11.92 23.55 -2.32
C GLU A 21 12.60 24.48 -3.34
N HIS A 22 13.93 24.54 -3.33
CA HIS A 22 14.70 25.46 -4.19
C HIS A 22 15.10 24.86 -5.55
N ILE A 23 15.09 23.54 -5.66
CA ILE A 23 15.40 22.82 -6.90
C ILE A 23 14.42 21.67 -7.04
N VAL A 24 13.73 21.62 -8.18
CA VAL A 24 12.95 20.44 -8.56
C VAL A 24 13.90 19.49 -9.29
N PRO A 25 14.19 18.29 -8.75
CA PRO A 25 15.02 17.33 -9.44
C PRO A 25 14.41 17.00 -10.80
N ALA A 26 15.24 16.81 -11.82
CA ALA A 26 14.80 16.41 -13.17
C ALA A 26 14.13 15.01 -13.14
N HIS A 27 14.39 14.22 -12.10
CA HIS A 27 13.80 12.90 -11.86
C HIS A 27 13.47 12.76 -10.36
N PRO A 28 12.19 12.51 -9.97
CA PRO A 28 11.82 12.30 -8.58
C PRO A 28 12.46 11.01 -8.05
N PHE A 29 13.17 11.07 -6.96
CA PHE A 29 13.81 9.91 -6.33
C PHE A 29 12.78 8.82 -5.92
N SER A 30 11.53 9.23 -5.66
CA SER A 30 10.41 8.30 -5.43
C SER A 30 10.19 7.30 -6.55
N ASP A 31 10.42 7.72 -7.81
CA ASP A 31 10.20 6.86 -8.97
C ASP A 31 11.25 5.75 -9.07
N ASP A 32 12.47 6.03 -8.60
CA ASP A 32 13.53 5.03 -8.50
C ASP A 32 13.18 3.97 -7.46
N ILE A 33 12.66 4.38 -6.29
CA ILE A 33 12.22 3.45 -5.24
C ILE A 33 11.08 2.57 -5.74
N ILE A 34 10.11 3.14 -6.44
CA ILE A 34 9.00 2.40 -7.05
C ILE A 34 9.51 1.40 -8.09
N SER A 35 10.45 1.83 -8.95
CA SER A 35 11.06 0.97 -9.96
C SER A 35 11.80 -0.22 -9.35
N VAL A 36 12.58 0.02 -8.28
CA VAL A 36 13.26 -1.05 -7.52
C VAL A 36 12.24 -2.01 -6.90
N SER A 37 11.15 -1.47 -6.31
CA SER A 37 10.09 -2.30 -5.72
C SER A 37 9.38 -3.16 -6.76
N ARG A 38 9.13 -2.66 -7.98
CA ARG A 38 8.57 -3.46 -9.07
C ARG A 38 9.50 -4.57 -9.53
N LYS A 39 10.80 -4.29 -9.68
CA LYS A 39 11.81 -5.32 -10.00
C LYS A 39 11.88 -6.39 -8.92
N LEU A 40 11.69 -6.02 -7.65
CA LEU A 40 11.63 -6.97 -6.55
C LEU A 40 10.39 -7.86 -6.68
N ALA A 41 9.21 -7.29 -6.96
CA ALA A 41 7.98 -8.04 -7.19
C ALA A 41 8.12 -9.02 -8.40
N GLU A 42 8.73 -8.57 -9.50
CA GLU A 42 9.04 -9.42 -10.65
C GLU A 42 9.97 -10.60 -10.27
N ARG A 43 10.99 -10.33 -9.45
CA ARG A 43 11.92 -11.37 -8.97
C ARG A 43 11.21 -12.45 -8.16
N PHE A 44 10.16 -12.12 -7.43
CA PHE A 44 9.32 -13.04 -6.67
C PHE A 44 8.08 -13.51 -7.44
N CYS A 45 8.09 -13.38 -8.76
CA CYS A 45 7.03 -13.87 -9.65
C CYS A 45 5.61 -13.44 -9.22
N CYS A 46 5.48 -12.23 -8.68
CA CYS A 46 4.18 -11.72 -8.29
C CYS A 46 3.27 -11.50 -9.50
N ASP A 47 1.97 -11.65 -9.31
CA ASP A 47 0.95 -11.35 -10.31
C ASP A 47 0.90 -9.83 -10.58
N THR A 48 1.45 -9.42 -11.72
CA THR A 48 1.62 -8.00 -12.07
C THR A 48 0.31 -7.28 -12.28
N GLU A 49 -0.71 -7.95 -12.84
CA GLU A 49 -2.03 -7.38 -13.08
C GLU A 49 -2.77 -7.13 -11.76
N HIS A 50 -2.74 -8.10 -10.86
CA HIS A 50 -3.28 -7.96 -9.51
C HIS A 50 -2.59 -6.82 -8.74
N ILE A 51 -1.26 -6.80 -8.71
CA ILE A 51 -0.49 -5.73 -8.06
C ILE A 51 -0.89 -4.36 -8.61
N HIS A 52 -0.98 -4.22 -9.92
CA HIS A 52 -1.35 -2.96 -10.55
C HIS A 52 -2.76 -2.51 -10.14
N GLN A 53 -3.71 -3.44 -10.10
CA GLN A 53 -5.08 -3.15 -9.66
C GLN A 53 -5.15 -2.74 -8.18
N VAL A 54 -4.46 -3.47 -7.31
CA VAL A 54 -4.39 -3.16 -5.87
C VAL A 54 -3.69 -1.82 -5.63
N GLU A 55 -2.61 -1.53 -6.34
CA GLU A 55 -1.91 -0.24 -6.27
C GLU A 55 -2.84 0.93 -6.62
N ILE A 56 -3.56 0.84 -7.75
CA ILE A 56 -4.52 1.88 -8.17
C ILE A 56 -5.60 2.05 -7.11
N ALA A 57 -6.13 0.96 -6.58
CA ALA A 57 -7.18 0.99 -5.57
C ALA A 57 -6.67 1.64 -4.27
N ALA A 58 -5.52 1.20 -3.76
CA ALA A 58 -4.91 1.74 -2.56
C ALA A 58 -4.63 3.24 -2.67
N LEU A 59 -4.07 3.69 -3.79
CA LEU A 59 -3.75 5.10 -3.99
C LEU A 59 -5.01 5.98 -4.12
N LYS A 60 -6.05 5.52 -4.80
CA LYS A 60 -7.33 6.25 -4.87
C LYS A 60 -8.01 6.35 -3.50
N LEU A 61 -8.00 5.27 -2.70
CA LEU A 61 -8.51 5.29 -1.33
C LEU A 61 -7.71 6.26 -0.46
N PHE A 62 -6.38 6.21 -0.53
CA PHE A 62 -5.50 7.10 0.19
C PHE A 62 -5.76 8.57 -0.15
N ASP A 63 -5.82 8.92 -1.43
CA ASP A 63 -6.01 10.29 -1.89
C ASP A 63 -7.36 10.87 -1.45
N ALA A 64 -8.42 10.03 -1.37
CA ALA A 64 -9.73 10.41 -0.85
C ALA A 64 -9.72 10.68 0.68
N LEU A 65 -8.81 10.02 1.43
CA LEU A 65 -8.74 10.08 2.89
C LEU A 65 -7.68 11.06 3.41
N ARG A 66 -6.66 11.36 2.62
CA ARG A 66 -5.44 12.05 3.03
C ARG A 66 -5.67 13.33 3.81
N LYS A 67 -6.52 14.23 3.29
CA LYS A 67 -6.74 15.55 3.90
C LYS A 67 -7.36 15.47 5.30
N ALA A 68 -8.24 14.50 5.53
CA ALA A 68 -8.97 14.36 6.79
C ALA A 68 -8.18 13.58 7.87
N ASN A 69 -7.10 12.89 7.47
CA ASN A 69 -6.38 11.96 8.35
C ASN A 69 -4.90 12.28 8.56
N HIS A 70 -4.47 13.48 8.16
CA HIS A 70 -3.08 13.97 8.30
C HIS A 70 -2.02 13.05 7.66
N LEU A 71 -2.40 12.32 6.61
CA LEU A 71 -1.49 11.46 5.87
C LEU A 71 -0.64 12.30 4.90
N THR A 72 0.65 12.00 4.84
CA THR A 72 1.64 12.77 4.08
C THR A 72 1.88 12.19 2.68
N LYS A 73 2.62 12.91 1.83
CA LYS A 73 3.09 12.36 0.54
C LYS A 73 4.01 11.15 0.74
N LYS A 74 4.80 11.16 1.82
CA LYS A 74 5.67 10.04 2.17
C LYS A 74 4.89 8.78 2.55
N ASP A 75 3.81 8.93 3.31
CA ASP A 75 2.93 7.80 3.66
C ASP A 75 2.26 7.20 2.42
N ARG A 76 1.96 8.05 1.42
CA ARG A 76 1.47 7.58 0.11
C ARG A 76 2.48 6.71 -0.63
N LEU A 77 3.76 7.10 -0.60
CA LEU A 77 4.84 6.31 -1.19
C LEU A 77 5.00 4.97 -0.45
N LEU A 78 4.99 4.97 0.88
CA LEU A 78 5.09 3.72 1.67
C LEU A 78 3.93 2.77 1.37
N LEU A 79 2.70 3.29 1.25
CA LEU A 79 1.54 2.51 0.84
C LEU A 79 1.69 1.94 -0.58
N GLN A 80 2.20 2.74 -1.51
CA GLN A 80 2.43 2.31 -2.89
C GLN A 80 3.42 1.15 -2.94
N ILE A 81 4.53 1.26 -2.21
CA ILE A 81 5.52 0.18 -2.10
C ILE A 81 4.90 -1.06 -1.46
N ALA A 82 4.11 -0.89 -0.38
CA ALA A 82 3.42 -1.99 0.26
C ALA A 82 2.43 -2.69 -0.71
N ALA A 83 1.69 -1.93 -1.52
CA ALA A 83 0.80 -2.48 -2.53
C ALA A 83 1.54 -3.25 -3.64
N ILE A 84 2.74 -2.81 -4.02
CA ILE A 84 3.58 -3.53 -5.00
C ILE A 84 4.12 -4.84 -4.43
N LEU A 85 4.47 -4.88 -3.14
CA LEU A 85 5.18 -5.99 -2.53
C LEU A 85 4.30 -6.93 -1.69
N HIS A 86 3.00 -6.64 -1.51
CA HIS A 86 2.14 -7.35 -0.56
C HIS A 86 2.01 -8.84 -0.85
N ASN A 87 2.15 -9.24 -2.11
CA ASN A 87 1.96 -10.62 -2.54
C ASN A 87 3.27 -11.38 -2.83
N CYS A 88 4.45 -10.80 -2.52
CA CYS A 88 5.74 -11.46 -2.75
C CYS A 88 5.89 -12.78 -1.98
N GLY A 89 5.23 -12.91 -0.85
CA GLY A 89 5.26 -14.10 -0.01
C GLY A 89 4.63 -15.35 -0.65
N SER A 90 3.76 -15.18 -1.65
CA SER A 90 3.15 -16.27 -2.42
C SER A 90 4.19 -17.15 -3.11
N PHE A 91 5.37 -16.60 -3.44
CA PHE A 91 6.51 -17.31 -3.98
C PHE A 91 7.03 -18.40 -3.04
N LEU A 92 6.94 -18.20 -1.74
CA LEU A 92 7.39 -19.17 -0.73
C LEU A 92 6.28 -20.15 -0.34
N ASN A 93 5.11 -19.63 0.00
CA ASN A 93 3.97 -20.44 0.43
C ASN A 93 2.67 -19.59 0.33
N LEU A 94 1.59 -20.24 -0.12
CA LEU A 94 0.27 -19.61 -0.25
C LEU A 94 -0.48 -19.49 1.08
N ASN A 95 -0.10 -20.23 2.13
CA ASN A 95 -0.84 -20.23 3.39
C ASN A 95 -0.60 -18.96 4.23
N ASP A 96 0.62 -18.42 4.21
CA ASP A 96 1.03 -17.31 5.08
C ASP A 96 1.66 -16.18 4.25
N ILE A 97 0.95 -15.72 3.21
CA ILE A 97 1.48 -14.74 2.25
C ILE A 97 1.96 -13.47 2.96
N GLY A 98 1.18 -12.93 3.90
CA GLY A 98 1.53 -11.70 4.63
C GLY A 98 2.81 -11.85 5.45
N GLU A 99 2.94 -12.91 6.23
CA GLU A 99 4.14 -13.21 7.03
C GLU A 99 5.37 -13.48 6.15
N ASN A 100 5.18 -14.20 5.04
CA ASN A 100 6.27 -14.47 4.11
C ASN A 100 6.71 -13.21 3.36
N SER A 101 5.77 -12.35 2.95
CA SER A 101 6.08 -11.05 2.35
C SER A 101 6.83 -10.15 3.34
N TYR A 102 6.42 -10.14 4.61
CA TYR A 102 7.13 -9.45 5.69
C TYR A 102 8.60 -9.91 5.78
N LYS A 103 8.85 -11.23 5.80
CA LYS A 103 10.21 -11.78 5.85
C LYS A 103 11.04 -11.37 4.64
N ILE A 104 10.47 -11.39 3.45
CA ILE A 104 11.14 -10.95 2.22
C ILE A 104 11.51 -9.48 2.31
N VAL A 105 10.57 -8.60 2.65
CA VAL A 105 10.78 -7.15 2.70
C VAL A 105 11.79 -6.77 3.79
N THR A 106 11.74 -7.39 4.97
CA THR A 106 12.69 -7.13 6.06
C THR A 106 14.11 -7.61 5.74
N SER A 107 14.25 -8.70 4.98
CA SER A 107 15.52 -9.28 4.59
C SER A 107 16.13 -8.67 3.32
N THR A 108 15.38 -7.83 2.60
CA THR A 108 15.82 -7.22 1.34
C THR A 108 16.10 -5.74 1.55
N GLU A 109 17.22 -5.26 1.05
CA GLU A 109 17.49 -3.83 1.03
C GLU A 109 16.75 -3.17 -0.13
N ILE A 110 15.89 -2.20 0.17
CA ILE A 110 15.22 -1.37 -0.82
C ILE A 110 15.91 -0.02 -0.80
N ILE A 111 16.74 0.25 -1.83
CA ILE A 111 17.50 1.49 -1.94
C ILE A 111 16.52 2.67 -1.92
N GLY A 112 16.79 3.64 -1.05
CA GLY A 112 15.96 4.83 -0.89
C GLY A 112 14.97 4.79 0.28
N LEU A 113 14.79 3.63 0.94
CA LEU A 113 14.07 3.54 2.20
C LEU A 113 15.05 3.45 3.38
N SER A 114 14.80 4.22 4.42
CA SER A 114 15.44 4.01 5.71
C SER A 114 14.99 2.67 6.31
N HIS A 115 15.75 2.17 7.30
CA HIS A 115 15.36 0.95 8.03
C HIS A 115 13.94 1.05 8.59
N GLN A 116 13.61 2.18 9.25
CA GLN A 116 12.29 2.39 9.86
C GLN A 116 11.16 2.41 8.82
N GLU A 117 11.37 3.04 7.68
CA GLU A 117 10.39 3.06 6.58
C GLU A 117 10.16 1.67 5.99
N ARG A 118 11.23 0.90 5.81
CA ARG A 118 11.14 -0.48 5.35
C ARG A 118 10.38 -1.34 6.36
N MET A 119 10.61 -1.14 7.68
CA MET A 119 9.85 -1.82 8.73
C MET A 119 8.37 -1.43 8.70
N ILE A 120 8.03 -0.15 8.50
CA ILE A 120 6.63 0.27 8.33
C ILE A 120 5.99 -0.45 7.14
N VAL A 121 6.64 -0.46 5.97
CA VAL A 121 6.14 -1.17 4.78
C VAL A 121 5.93 -2.66 5.07
N ALA A 122 6.91 -3.30 5.71
CA ALA A 122 6.84 -4.72 6.05
C ALA A 122 5.67 -5.04 6.98
N TYR A 123 5.43 -4.21 8.00
CA TYR A 123 4.30 -4.38 8.91
C TYR A 123 2.95 -4.10 8.26
N VAL A 124 2.87 -3.10 7.38
CA VAL A 124 1.66 -2.86 6.57
C VAL A 124 1.30 -4.09 5.75
N ILE A 125 2.27 -4.80 5.20
CA ILE A 125 2.06 -6.01 4.40
C ILE A 125 1.71 -7.21 5.30
N ARG A 126 2.41 -7.39 6.41
CA ARG A 126 2.29 -8.55 7.29
C ARG A 126 0.85 -8.89 7.66
N TYR A 127 0.08 -7.87 7.99
CA TYR A 127 -1.29 -8.01 8.51
C TYR A 127 -2.38 -7.88 7.44
N THR A 128 -2.08 -8.08 6.17
CA THR A 128 -3.11 -8.17 5.12
C THR A 128 -3.94 -9.43 5.22
N THR A 129 -3.35 -10.52 5.74
CA THR A 129 -3.98 -11.85 5.85
C THR A 129 -4.35 -12.28 7.27
N GLY A 130 -4.07 -11.49 8.28
CA GLY A 130 -4.35 -11.82 9.69
C GLY A 130 -5.02 -10.67 10.43
N ASP A 131 -5.12 -10.83 11.74
CA ASP A 131 -5.58 -9.78 12.63
C ASP A 131 -4.47 -8.77 12.88
N PHE A 132 -4.84 -7.49 12.95
CA PHE A 132 -3.88 -6.43 13.24
C PHE A 132 -3.54 -6.44 14.74
N PRO A 133 -2.26 -6.37 15.15
CA PRO A 133 -1.86 -6.48 16.53
C PRO A 133 -2.26 -5.27 17.36
N GLU A 134 -2.41 -5.45 18.67
CA GLU A 134 -2.53 -4.33 19.59
C GLU A 134 -1.20 -3.57 19.73
N TYR A 135 -1.29 -2.27 20.06
CA TYR A 135 -0.09 -1.45 20.29
C TYR A 135 0.86 -2.04 21.33
N SER A 136 0.33 -2.70 22.36
CA SER A 136 1.09 -3.37 23.42
C SER A 136 2.08 -4.41 22.91
N GLU A 137 1.78 -5.04 21.77
CA GLU A 137 2.57 -6.11 21.16
C GLU A 137 3.79 -5.57 20.37
N ILE A 138 3.63 -4.39 19.77
CA ILE A 138 4.68 -3.81 18.89
C ILE A 138 5.26 -2.48 19.39
N LYS A 139 4.94 -2.06 20.61
CA LYS A 139 5.40 -0.80 21.22
C LYS A 139 6.93 -0.66 21.35
N ASN A 140 7.66 -1.77 21.32
CA ASN A 140 9.13 -1.75 21.37
C ASN A 140 9.77 -1.43 20.00
N GLU A 141 9.01 -1.56 18.92
CA GLU A 141 9.48 -1.36 17.55
C GLU A 141 8.99 -0.05 16.95
N PHE A 142 7.78 0.40 17.38
CA PHE A 142 7.14 1.58 16.84
C PHE A 142 6.59 2.51 17.92
N SER A 143 6.70 3.80 17.67
CA SER A 143 5.99 4.82 18.42
C SER A 143 4.48 4.71 18.19
N ARG A 144 3.69 5.34 19.07
CA ARG A 144 2.24 5.36 18.94
C ARG A 144 1.76 6.01 17.63
N GLU A 145 2.49 7.03 17.16
CA GLU A 145 2.19 7.70 15.90
C GLU A 145 2.44 6.78 14.70
N GLU A 146 3.56 6.05 14.72
CA GLU A 146 3.88 5.07 13.68
C GLU A 146 2.89 3.90 13.68
N TYR A 147 2.49 3.41 14.86
CA TYR A 147 1.45 2.39 14.99
C TYR A 147 0.14 2.81 14.31
N ILE A 148 -0.36 4.02 14.60
CA ILE A 148 -1.57 4.56 13.97
C ILE A 148 -1.40 4.68 12.46
N LYS A 149 -0.23 5.10 12.00
CA LYS A 149 0.12 5.18 10.59
C LYS A 149 0.07 3.80 9.94
N ILE A 150 0.72 2.79 10.51
CA ILE A 150 0.75 1.41 10.02
C ILE A 150 -0.68 0.86 9.95
N ALA A 151 -1.48 1.04 11.01
CA ALA A 151 -2.89 0.61 11.04
C ALA A 151 -3.71 1.22 9.90
N LYS A 152 -3.57 2.52 9.66
CA LYS A 152 -4.27 3.22 8.58
C LYS A 152 -3.83 2.72 7.19
N LEU A 153 -2.52 2.58 6.95
CA LEU A 153 -2.01 2.11 5.68
C LEU A 153 -2.40 0.65 5.42
N ASN A 154 -2.33 -0.21 6.45
CA ASN A 154 -2.78 -1.60 6.36
C ASN A 154 -4.30 -1.70 6.07
N ALA A 155 -5.13 -0.91 6.75
CA ALA A 155 -6.57 -0.89 6.51
C ALA A 155 -6.91 -0.51 5.05
N ILE A 156 -6.20 0.47 4.47
CA ILE A 156 -6.35 0.83 3.05
C ILE A 156 -5.93 -0.33 2.16
N LEU A 157 -4.76 -0.94 2.43
CA LEU A 157 -4.24 -2.04 1.62
C LEU A 157 -5.17 -3.26 1.66
N CYS A 158 -5.70 -3.62 2.83
CA CYS A 158 -6.66 -4.71 2.98
C CYS A 158 -7.94 -4.51 2.15
N LEU A 159 -8.49 -3.29 2.12
CA LEU A 159 -9.66 -3.00 1.27
C LEU A 159 -9.31 -3.03 -0.22
N ALA A 160 -8.12 -2.53 -0.59
CA ALA A 160 -7.67 -2.53 -1.97
C ALA A 160 -7.46 -3.96 -2.50
N ASP A 161 -6.81 -4.84 -1.71
CA ASP A 161 -6.64 -6.26 -2.01
C ASP A 161 -8.00 -6.96 -2.14
N ALA A 162 -8.95 -6.70 -1.22
CA ALA A 162 -10.28 -7.28 -1.26
C ALA A 162 -11.05 -6.93 -2.55
N MET A 163 -10.77 -5.78 -3.18
CA MET A 163 -11.42 -5.37 -4.43
C MET A 163 -10.96 -6.19 -5.65
N ASP A 164 -9.84 -6.88 -5.60
CA ASP A 164 -9.38 -7.76 -6.67
C ASP A 164 -9.03 -9.17 -6.17
N ARG A 165 -9.81 -9.66 -5.20
CA ARG A 165 -9.55 -10.95 -4.54
C ARG A 165 -9.53 -12.14 -5.49
N SER A 166 -10.25 -12.09 -6.59
CA SER A 166 -10.26 -13.14 -7.61
C SER A 166 -9.09 -13.03 -8.61
N HIS A 167 -8.26 -11.99 -8.53
CA HIS A 167 -7.18 -11.69 -9.50
C HIS A 167 -7.69 -11.58 -10.96
N GLN A 168 -8.92 -11.07 -11.14
CA GLN A 168 -9.56 -10.94 -12.45
C GLN A 168 -9.78 -9.48 -12.88
N GLN A 169 -9.26 -8.51 -12.13
CA GLN A 169 -9.33 -7.07 -12.40
C GLN A 169 -10.74 -6.60 -12.79
N LYS A 170 -11.76 -7.12 -12.11
CA LYS A 170 -13.19 -6.86 -12.41
C LYS A 170 -13.57 -5.38 -12.32
N PHE A 171 -12.85 -4.60 -11.51
CA PHE A 171 -13.08 -3.17 -11.35
C PHE A 171 -12.07 -2.34 -12.15
N THR A 172 -12.20 -2.31 -13.47
CA THR A 172 -11.32 -1.50 -14.33
C THR A 172 -11.51 0.00 -14.13
N ASN A 173 -12.76 0.43 -13.87
CA ASN A 173 -13.09 1.82 -13.58
C ASN A 173 -13.90 1.91 -12.30
N PHE A 174 -13.38 2.66 -11.32
CA PHE A 174 -14.10 2.94 -10.09
C PHE A 174 -13.80 4.35 -9.58
N THR A 175 -14.76 4.88 -8.85
CA THR A 175 -14.66 6.19 -8.18
C THR A 175 -14.76 6.01 -6.68
N VAL A 176 -13.99 6.82 -5.95
CA VAL A 176 -14.01 6.86 -4.49
C VAL A 176 -14.54 8.23 -4.05
N ARG A 177 -15.57 8.25 -3.22
CA ARG A 177 -16.19 9.48 -2.72
C ARG A 177 -16.43 9.40 -1.22
N LYS A 178 -15.86 10.34 -0.47
CA LYS A 178 -16.15 10.51 0.96
C LYS A 178 -17.32 11.48 1.13
N ARG A 179 -18.36 11.05 1.87
CA ARG A 179 -19.49 11.89 2.27
C ARG A 179 -19.84 11.63 3.72
N GLY A 180 -19.60 12.62 4.60
CA GLY A 180 -19.80 12.42 6.04
C GLY A 180 -18.97 11.25 6.57
N TYR A 181 -19.66 10.27 7.15
CA TYR A 181 -19.05 9.05 7.70
C TYR A 181 -18.97 7.88 6.70
N ASP A 182 -19.38 8.06 5.47
CA ASP A 182 -19.32 7.01 4.44
C ASP A 182 -18.21 7.29 3.42
N LEU A 183 -17.44 6.25 3.11
CA LEU A 183 -16.51 6.19 1.98
C LEU A 183 -17.11 5.25 0.92
N THR A 184 -17.76 5.82 -0.08
CA THR A 184 -18.38 5.02 -1.14
C THR A 184 -17.42 4.78 -2.28
N ILE A 185 -17.15 3.53 -2.58
CA ILE A 185 -16.41 3.04 -3.75
C ILE A 185 -17.45 2.53 -4.75
N THR A 186 -17.52 3.13 -5.93
CA THR A 186 -18.46 2.73 -6.97
C THR A 186 -17.69 2.22 -8.18
N GLY A 187 -17.73 0.92 -8.42
CA GLY A 187 -17.09 0.26 -9.55
C GLY A 187 -18.07 -0.07 -10.66
N GLN A 188 -17.65 0.13 -11.91
CA GLN A 188 -18.41 -0.28 -13.09
C GLN A 188 -17.93 -1.65 -13.53
N THR A 189 -18.79 -2.65 -13.45
CA THR A 189 -18.49 -4.01 -13.91
C THR A 189 -19.76 -4.80 -14.20
N LEU A 190 -19.69 -5.67 -15.20
CA LEU A 190 -20.74 -6.66 -15.51
C LEU A 190 -20.47 -8.02 -14.85
N TYR A 191 -19.27 -8.22 -14.32
CA TYR A 191 -18.88 -9.48 -13.68
C TYR A 191 -19.55 -9.64 -12.31
N ASP A 192 -19.68 -10.88 -11.89
CA ASP A 192 -20.04 -11.20 -10.51
C ASP A 192 -18.92 -10.82 -9.55
N ILE A 193 -19.24 -10.00 -8.54
CA ILE A 193 -18.32 -9.50 -7.53
C ILE A 193 -18.60 -10.08 -6.14
N THR A 194 -19.30 -11.19 -6.05
CA THR A 194 -19.72 -11.79 -4.76
C THR A 194 -18.50 -12.05 -3.87
N LEU A 195 -17.40 -12.55 -4.44
CA LEU A 195 -16.16 -12.82 -3.69
C LEU A 195 -15.53 -11.52 -3.18
N GLU A 196 -15.33 -10.55 -4.05
CA GLU A 196 -14.75 -9.25 -3.70
C GLU A 196 -15.61 -8.51 -2.67
N HIS A 197 -16.93 -8.55 -2.84
CA HIS A 197 -17.88 -7.92 -1.91
C HIS A 197 -17.84 -8.60 -0.54
N GLY A 198 -17.79 -9.94 -0.48
CA GLY A 198 -17.67 -10.68 0.77
C GLY A 198 -16.38 -10.36 1.51
N MET A 199 -15.24 -10.37 0.82
CA MET A 199 -13.95 -10.01 1.39
C MET A 199 -13.88 -8.55 1.83
N PHE A 200 -14.47 -7.66 1.03
CA PHE A 200 -14.55 -6.23 1.38
C PHE A 200 -15.33 -6.01 2.68
N ILE A 201 -16.48 -6.67 2.85
CA ILE A 201 -17.27 -6.61 4.09
C ILE A 201 -16.47 -7.16 5.28
N GLN A 202 -15.73 -8.24 5.10
CA GLN A 202 -14.90 -8.83 6.15
C GLN A 202 -13.80 -7.87 6.64
N LYS A 203 -13.20 -7.09 5.73
CA LYS A 203 -12.13 -6.12 6.05
C LYS A 203 -12.66 -4.74 6.50
N SER A 204 -13.94 -4.45 6.28
CA SER A 204 -14.56 -3.15 6.60
C SER A 204 -14.52 -2.77 8.08
N PRO A 205 -14.72 -3.66 9.08
CA PRO A 205 -14.70 -3.30 10.50
C PRO A 205 -13.36 -2.70 10.93
N PHE A 206 -12.25 -3.31 10.54
CA PHE A 206 -10.92 -2.79 10.87
C PHE A 206 -10.66 -1.42 10.22
N PHE A 207 -11.11 -1.24 8.97
CA PHE A 207 -11.02 0.07 8.33
C PHE A 207 -11.86 1.14 9.07
N GLU A 208 -13.06 0.79 9.50
CA GLU A 208 -13.93 1.70 10.27
C GLU A 208 -13.30 2.06 11.62
N GLU A 209 -12.65 1.11 12.30
CA GLU A 209 -11.89 1.35 13.51
C GLU A 209 -10.72 2.32 13.28
N ALA A 210 -9.93 2.10 12.23
CA ALA A 210 -8.74 2.91 11.92
C ALA A 210 -9.05 4.34 11.49
N PHE A 211 -10.20 4.57 10.83
CA PHE A 211 -10.56 5.86 10.21
C PHE A 211 -11.79 6.54 10.79
N GLY A 212 -12.64 5.84 11.54
CA GLY A 212 -13.95 6.34 11.94
C GLY A 212 -14.90 6.56 10.75
N ILE A 213 -14.68 5.86 9.63
CA ILE A 213 -15.39 6.03 8.36
C ILE A 213 -15.82 4.66 7.85
N ARG A 214 -17.09 4.51 7.52
CA ARG A 214 -17.65 3.26 7.01
C ARG A 214 -17.38 3.12 5.50
N PRO A 215 -16.62 2.11 5.05
CA PRO A 215 -16.41 1.85 3.64
C PRO A 215 -17.62 1.09 3.06
N VAL A 216 -18.03 1.48 1.84
CA VAL A 216 -19.17 0.89 1.13
C VAL A 216 -18.77 0.62 -0.31
N LEU A 217 -18.78 -0.65 -0.72
CA LEU A 217 -18.54 -1.06 -2.11
C LEU A 217 -19.86 -1.16 -2.85
N ARG A 218 -19.98 -0.48 -3.98
CA ARG A 218 -21.17 -0.49 -4.85
C ARG A 218 -20.82 -0.91 -6.27
N GLN A 219 -21.58 -1.83 -6.80
CA GLN A 219 -21.53 -2.19 -8.21
C GLN A 219 -22.50 -1.33 -9.01
N LYS A 220 -22.01 -0.70 -10.07
CA LYS A 220 -22.83 -0.07 -11.10
C LYS A 220 -22.77 -0.94 -12.34
N LYS A 221 -23.89 -1.60 -12.67
CA LYS A 221 -24.02 -2.31 -13.94
C LYS A 221 -24.11 -1.28 -15.07
N CYS A 222 -23.18 -1.30 -16.02
CA CYS A 222 -23.35 -0.58 -17.28
C CYS A 222 -24.30 -1.38 -18.15
N LEU A 223 -25.36 -0.70 -18.63
CA LEU A 223 -26.23 -1.20 -19.70
C LEU A 223 -25.50 -1.05 -21.03
#